data_04fa0ef586674fdc0c538789adf8d92f
#
_entry.id   04fa0ef586674fdc0c538789adf8d92f
#
_cell.length_a   1.000
_cell.length_b   1.000
_cell.length_c   1.000
_cell.angle_alpha   90.00
_cell.angle_beta   90.00
_cell.angle_gamma   90.00
#
_symmetry.space_group_name_H-M   'P 1'
#
loop_
_entity.id
_entity.type
_entity.pdbx_description
1 polymer ?
#
loop_
_entity_poly.entity_id
_entity_poly.type
_entity_poly.pdbx_seq_one_letter_code
_entity_poly.pdbx_strand_id
1 'polypeptide(L)'
;LGRVPNFHKTLSNSPYLAMAFLPINALAQREWEGTDISGRLKELIVIKTSHTNGCKYCYAHNTALGKAAGIEEEHIQALSLNDFSDPNLFSNEEILAIRWAEAVTNNKAAANNELFKELTEAFTEKQIVEMTILAAMFNMINRINDSLDVDLEEQTEVNKIKKSLKLNKSSYGEYLEWFSSFWNKQFPR
;
A
#
# COMPACT_ATOMS: atom_id res chain seq x y z
N LEU A 1 -1.34 -14.83 -1.90
CA LEU A 1 -0.03 -14.66 -1.22
C LEU A 1 0.72 -15.98 -1.06
N GLY A 2 0.04 -17.15 -1.11
CA GLY A 2 0.63 -18.46 -0.80
C GLY A 2 1.01 -18.66 0.67
N ARG A 3 0.58 -17.75 1.56
CA ARG A 3 0.75 -17.78 3.01
C ARG A 3 -0.27 -16.86 3.69
N VAL A 4 -0.41 -16.98 5.01
CA VAL A 4 -1.15 -16.02 5.83
C VAL A 4 -0.12 -15.21 6.63
N PRO A 5 0.10 -13.92 6.30
CA PRO A 5 1.03 -13.06 7.03
C PRO A 5 0.61 -12.84 8.48
N ASN A 6 1.57 -12.52 9.37
CA ASN A 6 1.26 -12.29 10.79
C ASN A 6 0.29 -11.12 10.97
N PHE A 7 0.37 -10.07 10.16
CA PHE A 7 -0.64 -9.01 10.13
C PHE A 7 -2.07 -9.55 9.94
N HIS A 8 -2.28 -10.48 8.98
CA HIS A 8 -3.60 -11.06 8.76
C HIS A 8 -4.04 -11.99 9.90
N LYS A 9 -3.09 -12.72 10.51
CA LYS A 9 -3.37 -13.51 11.73
C LYS A 9 -3.81 -12.60 12.87
N THR A 10 -3.13 -11.47 13.06
CA THR A 10 -3.50 -10.47 14.07
C THR A 10 -4.89 -9.90 13.80
N LEU A 11 -5.20 -9.50 12.57
CA LEU A 11 -6.53 -9.02 12.19
C LEU A 11 -7.63 -10.07 12.41
N SER A 12 -7.32 -11.37 12.32
CA SER A 12 -8.31 -12.43 12.50
C SER A 12 -8.92 -12.48 13.90
N ASN A 13 -8.30 -11.83 14.89
CA ASN A 13 -8.91 -11.64 16.22
C ASN A 13 -10.15 -10.73 16.18
N SER A 14 -10.33 -9.97 15.09
CA SER A 14 -11.56 -9.21 14.79
C SER A 14 -12.06 -9.59 13.40
N PRO A 15 -12.72 -10.76 13.26
CA PRO A 15 -12.98 -11.38 11.96
C PRO A 15 -13.85 -10.52 11.04
N TYR A 16 -14.85 -9.83 11.56
CA TYR A 16 -15.72 -8.98 10.74
C TYR A 16 -14.98 -7.77 10.18
N LEU A 17 -14.12 -7.12 10.98
CA LEU A 17 -13.29 -6.02 10.51
C LEU A 17 -12.24 -6.52 9.51
N ALA A 18 -11.62 -7.67 9.75
CA ALA A 18 -10.68 -8.28 8.82
C ALA A 18 -11.33 -8.55 7.45
N MET A 19 -12.52 -9.17 7.45
CA MET A 19 -13.26 -9.48 6.24
C MET A 19 -13.65 -8.22 5.44
N ALA A 20 -14.04 -7.14 6.11
CA ALA A 20 -14.36 -5.89 5.44
C ALA A 20 -13.12 -5.16 4.92
N PHE A 21 -12.00 -5.24 5.64
CA PHE A 21 -10.76 -4.53 5.32
C PHE A 21 -9.98 -5.18 4.17
N LEU A 22 -9.89 -6.51 4.12
CA LEU A 22 -9.08 -7.23 3.13
C LEU A 22 -9.40 -6.89 1.67
N PRO A 23 -10.66 -6.79 1.24
CA PRO A 23 -10.99 -6.40 -0.13
C PRO A 23 -10.56 -4.97 -0.46
N ILE A 24 -10.71 -4.02 0.45
CA ILE A 24 -10.27 -2.63 0.25
C ILE A 24 -8.74 -2.59 0.08
N ASN A 25 -8.00 -3.30 0.94
CA ASN A 25 -6.55 -3.38 0.83
C ASN A 25 -6.11 -3.99 -0.51
N ALA A 26 -6.78 -5.05 -0.96
CA ALA A 26 -6.47 -5.69 -2.22
C ALA A 26 -6.71 -4.75 -3.43
N LEU A 27 -7.84 -4.05 -3.46
CA LEU A 27 -8.17 -3.10 -4.53
C LEU A 27 -7.22 -1.91 -4.57
N ALA A 28 -6.88 -1.34 -3.43
CA ALA A 28 -6.05 -0.15 -3.36
C ALA A 28 -4.58 -0.44 -3.71
N GLN A 29 -4.01 -1.54 -3.17
CA GLN A 29 -2.58 -1.82 -3.34
C GLN A 29 -2.25 -2.60 -4.62
N ARG A 30 -3.12 -3.53 -5.07
CA ARG A 30 -2.80 -4.39 -6.22
C ARG A 30 -3.00 -3.67 -7.54
N GLU A 31 -2.17 -4.03 -8.53
CA GLU A 31 -2.35 -3.56 -9.91
C GLU A 31 -3.52 -4.29 -10.58
N TRP A 32 -4.42 -3.56 -11.19
CA TRP A 32 -5.54 -4.06 -11.98
C TRP A 32 -6.15 -2.93 -12.82
N GLU A 33 -6.94 -3.28 -13.83
CA GLU A 33 -7.46 -2.31 -14.81
C GLU A 33 -8.49 -1.29 -14.27
N GLY A 34 -8.93 -1.45 -13.04
CA GLY A 34 -9.84 -0.47 -12.39
C GLY A 34 -9.13 0.70 -11.72
N THR A 35 -7.78 0.67 -11.65
CA THR A 35 -6.95 1.75 -11.11
C THR A 35 -6.13 2.41 -12.20
N ASP A 36 -5.87 3.71 -12.06
CA ASP A 36 -5.14 4.52 -13.03
C ASP A 36 -3.68 4.76 -12.62
N ILE A 37 -3.23 4.20 -11.48
CA ILE A 37 -1.84 4.23 -11.03
C ILE A 37 -1.20 2.84 -11.12
N SER A 38 0.04 2.81 -11.63
CA SER A 38 0.79 1.56 -11.82
C SER A 38 1.14 0.87 -10.50
N GLY A 39 1.38 -0.44 -10.55
CA GLY A 39 1.86 -1.19 -9.38
C GLY A 39 3.18 -0.62 -8.82
N ARG A 40 4.08 -0.15 -9.70
CA ARG A 40 5.33 0.50 -9.29
C ARG A 40 5.05 1.79 -8.51
N LEU A 41 4.17 2.66 -9.01
CA LEU A 41 3.84 3.91 -8.32
C LEU A 41 3.17 3.64 -6.96
N LYS A 42 2.29 2.64 -6.89
CA LYS A 42 1.67 2.20 -5.64
C LYS A 42 2.72 1.77 -4.60
N GLU A 43 3.69 0.94 -5.01
CA GLU A 43 4.70 0.48 -4.06
C GLU A 43 5.68 1.58 -3.64
N LEU A 44 6.00 2.55 -4.50
CA LEU A 44 6.79 3.74 -4.10
C LEU A 44 6.08 4.53 -2.99
N ILE A 45 4.76 4.76 -3.14
CA ILE A 45 3.93 5.44 -2.12
C ILE A 45 3.94 4.66 -0.81
N VAL A 46 3.73 3.35 -0.88
CA VAL A 46 3.61 2.50 0.31
C VAL A 46 4.93 2.33 1.04
N ILE A 47 6.04 2.16 0.30
CA ILE A 47 7.40 2.10 0.87
C ILE A 47 7.71 3.42 1.58
N LYS A 48 7.45 4.56 0.92
CA LYS A 48 7.68 5.88 1.51
C LYS A 48 6.85 6.10 2.78
N THR A 49 5.56 5.76 2.74
CA THR A 49 4.67 5.86 3.90
C THR A 49 5.19 5.00 5.06
N SER A 50 5.59 3.76 4.78
CA SER A 50 6.09 2.83 5.80
C SER A 50 7.42 3.27 6.38
N HIS A 51 8.33 3.81 5.56
CA HIS A 51 9.59 4.39 6.00
C HIS A 51 9.35 5.62 6.88
N THR A 52 8.51 6.56 6.45
CA THR A 52 8.20 7.80 7.18
C THR A 52 7.56 7.53 8.55
N ASN A 53 6.73 6.49 8.67
CA ASN A 53 6.17 6.04 9.95
C ASN A 53 7.13 5.20 10.81
N GLY A 54 8.25 4.71 10.25
CA GLY A 54 9.17 3.81 10.95
C GLY A 54 8.67 2.38 11.13
N CYS A 55 7.60 1.97 10.43
CA CYS A 55 7.02 0.63 10.53
C CYS A 55 7.90 -0.43 9.87
N LYS A 56 8.68 -1.16 10.67
CA LYS A 56 9.62 -2.19 10.19
C LYS A 56 8.91 -3.32 9.46
N TYR A 57 7.78 -3.79 9.99
CA TYR A 57 6.97 -4.84 9.38
C TYR A 57 6.52 -4.47 7.97
N CYS A 58 5.89 -3.30 7.85
CA CYS A 58 5.36 -2.82 6.57
C CYS A 58 6.48 -2.52 5.58
N TYR A 59 7.56 -1.88 6.05
CA TYR A 59 8.71 -1.56 5.20
C TYR A 59 9.32 -2.82 4.58
N ALA A 60 9.57 -3.87 5.37
CA ALA A 60 10.13 -5.13 4.89
C ALA A 60 9.24 -5.82 3.84
N HIS A 61 7.91 -5.85 4.05
CA HIS A 61 6.97 -6.45 3.13
C HIS A 61 6.83 -5.65 1.82
N ASN A 62 6.74 -4.32 1.94
CA ASN A 62 6.51 -3.46 0.78
C ASN A 62 7.79 -3.29 -0.06
N THR A 63 8.98 -3.27 0.54
CA THR A 63 10.23 -3.34 -0.24
C THR A 63 10.35 -4.66 -1.00
N ALA A 64 9.96 -5.78 -0.39
CA ALA A 64 9.94 -7.06 -1.07
C ALA A 64 8.93 -7.10 -2.24
N LEU A 65 7.75 -6.48 -2.09
CA LEU A 65 6.76 -6.36 -3.17
C LEU A 65 7.21 -5.36 -4.24
N GLY A 66 7.80 -4.24 -3.83
CA GLY A 66 8.35 -3.22 -4.72
C GLY A 66 9.41 -3.77 -5.66
N LYS A 67 10.25 -4.71 -5.19
CA LYS A 67 11.21 -5.42 -6.07
C LYS A 67 10.52 -6.18 -7.19
N ALA A 68 9.32 -6.71 -6.99
CA ALA A 68 8.53 -7.33 -8.06
C ALA A 68 7.92 -6.29 -9.03
N ALA A 69 7.83 -5.03 -8.62
CA ALA A 69 7.39 -3.90 -9.43
C ALA A 69 8.57 -3.12 -10.07
N GLY A 70 9.79 -3.66 -10.02
CA GLY A 70 10.99 -3.03 -10.60
C GLY A 70 11.60 -1.92 -9.75
N ILE A 71 11.33 -1.92 -8.42
CA ILE A 71 11.99 -1.01 -7.49
C ILE A 71 13.23 -1.71 -6.94
N GLU A 72 14.40 -1.30 -7.41
CA GLU A 72 15.69 -1.86 -7.03
C GLU A 72 16.23 -1.26 -5.71
N GLU A 73 17.32 -1.80 -5.19
CA GLU A 73 17.90 -1.39 -3.91
C GLU A 73 18.30 0.09 -3.88
N GLU A 74 18.83 0.61 -5.00
CA GLU A 74 19.20 2.03 -5.18
C GLU A 74 17.99 2.97 -5.02
N HIS A 75 16.83 2.60 -5.58
CA HIS A 75 15.58 3.34 -5.38
C HIS A 75 15.15 3.35 -3.90
N ILE A 76 15.25 2.20 -3.24
CA ILE A 76 14.90 2.05 -1.81
C ILE A 76 15.80 2.93 -0.95
N GLN A 77 17.10 2.95 -1.25
CA GLN A 77 18.07 3.79 -0.55
C GLN A 77 17.78 5.29 -0.78
N ALA A 78 17.57 5.70 -2.02
CA ALA A 78 17.22 7.09 -2.36
C ALA A 78 15.92 7.55 -1.67
N LEU A 79 14.88 6.69 -1.64
CA LEU A 79 13.64 6.94 -0.90
C LEU A 79 13.88 7.18 0.59
N SER A 80 14.76 6.39 1.21
CA SER A 80 15.05 6.48 2.65
C SER A 80 15.83 7.75 2.99
N LEU A 81 16.70 8.21 2.09
CA LEU A 81 17.52 9.40 2.26
C LEU A 81 16.83 10.69 1.77
N ASN A 82 15.67 10.59 1.13
CA ASN A 82 15.05 11.70 0.37
C ASN A 82 15.99 12.28 -0.70
N ASP A 83 16.83 11.43 -1.30
CA ASP A 83 17.76 11.81 -2.33
C ASP A 83 17.19 11.53 -3.73
N PHE A 84 16.78 12.57 -4.41
CA PHE A 84 16.22 12.53 -5.78
C PHE A 84 17.15 13.23 -6.77
N SER A 85 18.45 13.29 -6.47
CA SER A 85 19.44 13.98 -7.31
C SER A 85 19.80 13.24 -8.60
N ASP A 86 19.66 11.90 -8.61
CA ASP A 86 19.85 11.11 -9.82
C ASP A 86 18.57 11.08 -10.68
N PRO A 87 18.56 11.75 -11.84
CA PRO A 87 17.36 11.84 -12.69
C PRO A 87 16.99 10.51 -13.37
N ASN A 88 17.83 9.48 -13.27
CA ASN A 88 17.57 8.17 -13.88
C ASN A 88 16.81 7.23 -12.91
N LEU A 89 16.75 7.52 -11.62
CA LEU A 89 16.09 6.66 -10.64
C LEU A 89 14.56 6.84 -10.64
N PHE A 90 14.09 8.08 -10.70
CA PHE A 90 12.65 8.38 -10.60
C PHE A 90 12.22 9.38 -11.67
N SER A 91 11.02 9.18 -12.21
CA SER A 91 10.36 10.21 -13.00
C SER A 91 9.86 11.37 -12.13
N ASN A 92 9.54 12.50 -12.74
CA ASN A 92 8.98 13.65 -12.03
C ASN A 92 7.66 13.27 -11.34
N GLU A 93 6.81 12.48 -11.98
CA GLU A 93 5.55 12.00 -11.43
C GLU A 93 5.80 11.08 -10.22
N GLU A 94 6.81 10.21 -10.29
CA GLU A 94 7.18 9.36 -9.15
C GLU A 94 7.64 10.19 -7.95
N ILE A 95 8.48 11.21 -8.19
CA ILE A 95 8.94 12.12 -7.13
C ILE A 95 7.76 12.88 -6.50
N LEU A 96 6.81 13.38 -7.31
CA LEU A 96 5.62 14.05 -6.82
C LEU A 96 4.75 13.13 -5.96
N ALA A 97 4.52 11.88 -6.39
CA ALA A 97 3.76 10.90 -5.65
C ALA A 97 4.44 10.52 -4.32
N ILE A 98 5.77 10.40 -4.30
CA ILE A 98 6.57 10.13 -3.10
C ILE A 98 6.47 11.31 -2.12
N ARG A 99 6.62 12.55 -2.59
CA ARG A 99 6.46 13.77 -1.78
C ARG A 99 5.03 13.89 -1.22
N TRP A 100 4.03 13.52 -2.02
CA TRP A 100 2.64 13.50 -1.58
C TRP A 100 2.40 12.46 -0.48
N ALA A 101 2.90 11.23 -0.64
CA ALA A 101 2.82 10.18 0.36
C ALA A 101 3.44 10.62 1.69
N GLU A 102 4.60 11.28 1.65
CA GLU A 102 5.24 11.83 2.84
C GLU A 102 4.41 12.96 3.48
N ALA A 103 3.85 13.87 2.69
CA ALA A 103 3.02 14.97 3.17
C ALA A 103 1.72 14.45 3.84
N VAL A 104 1.07 13.44 3.25
CA VAL A 104 -0.10 12.76 3.84
C VAL A 104 0.29 12.09 5.15
N THR A 105 1.41 11.37 5.17
CA THR A 105 1.90 10.63 6.34
C THR A 105 2.21 11.54 7.51
N ASN A 106 2.82 12.69 7.25
CA ASN A 106 3.16 13.70 8.25
C ASN A 106 2.00 14.64 8.60
N ASN A 107 0.80 14.41 8.04
CA ASN A 107 -0.37 15.27 8.20
C ASN A 107 -0.12 16.72 7.76
N LYS A 108 0.68 16.91 6.71
CA LYS A 108 1.08 18.21 6.15
C LYS A 108 0.48 18.48 4.77
N ALA A 109 -0.25 17.52 4.20
CA ALA A 109 -0.80 17.63 2.84
C ALA A 109 -1.75 18.84 2.68
N ALA A 110 -2.65 19.06 3.64
CA ALA A 110 -3.62 20.15 3.58
C ALA A 110 -2.99 21.57 3.62
N ALA A 111 -1.78 21.69 4.15
CA ALA A 111 -1.05 22.96 4.22
C ALA A 111 -0.08 23.17 3.05
N ASN A 112 0.07 22.20 2.16
CA ASN A 112 1.04 22.23 1.05
C ASN A 112 0.36 22.50 -0.29
N ASN A 113 -0.14 23.72 -0.45
CA ASN A 113 -0.85 24.15 -1.67
C ASN A 113 0.02 24.06 -2.94
N GLU A 114 1.33 24.29 -2.82
CA GLU A 114 2.26 24.24 -3.95
C GLU A 114 2.38 22.80 -4.47
N LEU A 115 2.64 21.84 -3.58
CA LEU A 115 2.71 20.43 -3.96
C LEU A 115 1.36 19.94 -4.53
N PHE A 116 0.23 20.38 -3.97
CA PHE A 116 -1.08 20.00 -4.48
C PHE A 116 -1.31 20.55 -5.89
N LYS A 117 -0.86 21.77 -6.17
CA LYS A 117 -0.90 22.34 -7.52
C LYS A 117 -0.05 21.55 -8.50
N GLU A 118 1.21 21.22 -8.14
CA GLU A 118 2.08 20.37 -8.95
C GLU A 118 1.43 19.01 -9.25
N LEU A 119 0.75 18.41 -8.26
CA LEU A 119 0.01 17.16 -8.45
C LEU A 119 -1.13 17.28 -9.45
N THR A 120 -1.92 18.36 -9.38
CA THR A 120 -3.05 18.58 -10.30
C THR A 120 -2.62 18.85 -11.74
N GLU A 121 -1.40 19.30 -11.94
CA GLU A 121 -0.77 19.45 -13.27
C GLU A 121 -0.26 18.13 -13.85
N ALA A 122 0.15 17.18 -13.00
CA ALA A 122 0.76 15.90 -13.40
C ALA A 122 -0.24 14.72 -13.40
N PHE A 123 -1.28 14.76 -12.57
CA PHE A 123 -2.18 13.63 -12.33
C PHE A 123 -3.65 14.03 -12.46
N THR A 124 -4.48 13.08 -12.86
CA THR A 124 -5.93 13.22 -12.83
C THR A 124 -6.47 13.23 -11.39
N GLU A 125 -7.66 13.79 -11.18
CA GLU A 125 -8.32 13.77 -9.86
C GLU A 125 -8.46 12.35 -9.32
N LYS A 126 -8.77 11.37 -10.17
CA LYS A 126 -8.88 9.96 -9.81
C LYS A 126 -7.54 9.42 -9.27
N GLN A 127 -6.44 9.69 -9.97
CA GLN A 127 -5.10 9.25 -9.55
C GLN A 127 -4.71 9.88 -8.21
N ILE A 128 -5.00 11.18 -8.00
CA ILE A 128 -4.71 11.86 -6.72
C ILE A 128 -5.51 11.24 -5.58
N VAL A 129 -6.78 10.92 -5.80
CA VAL A 129 -7.63 10.23 -4.82
C VAL A 129 -7.09 8.84 -4.51
N GLU A 130 -6.72 8.06 -5.53
CA GLU A 130 -6.15 6.71 -5.36
C GLU A 130 -4.85 6.75 -4.55
N MET A 131 -3.92 7.67 -4.88
CA MET A 131 -2.66 7.86 -4.14
C MET A 131 -2.91 8.26 -2.67
N THR A 132 -3.86 9.16 -2.45
CA THR A 132 -4.21 9.65 -1.11
C THR A 132 -4.82 8.53 -0.25
N ILE A 133 -5.77 7.77 -0.80
CA ILE A 133 -6.38 6.62 -0.12
C ILE A 133 -5.30 5.59 0.22
N LEU A 134 -4.41 5.29 -0.71
CA LEU A 134 -3.34 4.31 -0.50
C LEU A 134 -2.39 4.74 0.63
N ALA A 135 -1.90 5.97 0.61
CA ALA A 135 -1.05 6.50 1.67
C ALA A 135 -1.77 6.51 3.02
N ALA A 136 -3.02 7.00 3.09
CA ALA A 136 -3.80 7.05 4.32
C ALA A 136 -4.09 5.64 4.87
N MET A 137 -4.42 4.69 4.00
CA MET A 137 -4.65 3.30 4.39
C MET A 137 -3.37 2.66 4.97
N PHE A 138 -2.20 2.91 4.35
CA PHE A 138 -0.94 2.40 4.90
C PHE A 138 -0.52 3.11 6.19
N ASN A 139 -0.90 4.36 6.41
CA ASN A 139 -0.78 4.99 7.73
C ASN A 139 -1.57 4.23 8.80
N MET A 140 -2.78 3.79 8.49
CA MET A 140 -3.59 2.94 9.39
C MET A 140 -2.92 1.58 9.62
N ILE A 141 -2.48 0.90 8.55
CA ILE A 141 -1.82 -0.42 8.64
C ILE A 141 -0.54 -0.34 9.46
N ASN A 142 0.29 0.68 9.22
CA ASN A 142 1.53 0.89 9.96
C ASN A 142 1.25 1.01 11.48
N ARG A 143 0.27 1.84 11.86
CA ARG A 143 -0.11 2.02 13.26
C ARG A 143 -0.65 0.74 13.90
N ILE A 144 -1.43 -0.05 13.18
CA ILE A 144 -1.91 -1.34 13.69
C ILE A 144 -0.72 -2.28 13.97
N ASN A 145 0.20 -2.40 13.00
CA ASN A 145 1.37 -3.28 13.16
C ASN A 145 2.27 -2.85 14.32
N ASP A 146 2.57 -1.54 14.42
CA ASP A 146 3.45 -1.02 15.45
C ASP A 146 2.80 -1.04 16.83
N SER A 147 1.50 -0.71 16.93
CA SER A 147 0.78 -0.69 18.20
C SER A 147 0.52 -2.09 18.79
N LEU A 148 0.43 -3.11 17.92
CA LEU A 148 0.19 -4.49 18.33
C LEU A 148 1.47 -5.34 18.29
N ASP A 149 2.63 -4.71 18.06
CA ASP A 149 3.96 -5.34 18.02
C ASP A 149 3.95 -6.60 17.14
N VAL A 150 3.45 -6.46 15.90
CA VAL A 150 3.31 -7.59 14.98
C VAL A 150 4.69 -8.06 14.51
N ASP A 151 5.05 -9.27 14.88
CA ASP A 151 6.33 -9.90 14.53
C ASP A 151 6.52 -10.02 13.01
N LEU A 152 7.71 -9.63 12.55
CA LEU A 152 8.13 -9.85 11.17
C LEU A 152 8.43 -11.34 10.95
N GLU A 153 7.95 -11.88 9.86
CA GLU A 153 8.24 -13.25 9.45
C GLU A 153 9.68 -13.36 8.90
N GLU A 154 10.17 -14.60 8.86
CA GLU A 154 11.43 -14.92 8.20
C GLU A 154 11.46 -14.41 6.75
N GLN A 155 12.61 -13.97 6.26
CA GLN A 155 12.77 -13.33 4.95
C GLN A 155 12.24 -14.19 3.80
N THR A 156 12.35 -15.52 3.90
CA THR A 156 11.80 -16.46 2.91
C THR A 156 10.28 -16.39 2.82
N GLU A 157 9.60 -16.19 3.95
CA GLU A 157 8.17 -16.01 4.02
C GLU A 157 7.77 -14.62 3.51
N VAL A 158 8.49 -13.56 3.90
CA VAL A 158 8.27 -12.20 3.39
C VAL A 158 8.34 -12.18 1.86
N ASN A 159 9.33 -12.83 1.27
CA ASN A 159 9.54 -12.85 -0.18
C ASN A 159 8.40 -13.48 -0.99
N LYS A 160 7.53 -14.29 -0.38
CA LYS A 160 6.35 -14.84 -1.06
C LYS A 160 5.36 -13.78 -1.52
N ILE A 161 5.39 -12.58 -0.93
CA ILE A 161 4.52 -11.46 -1.31
C ILE A 161 4.73 -11.01 -2.76
N LYS A 162 5.91 -11.24 -3.34
CA LYS A 162 6.25 -10.87 -4.72
C LYS A 162 5.25 -11.39 -5.77
N LYS A 163 4.59 -12.51 -5.47
CA LYS A 163 3.58 -13.12 -6.35
C LYS A 163 2.22 -12.40 -6.34
N SER A 164 2.05 -11.40 -5.48
CA SER A 164 0.77 -10.74 -5.26
C SER A 164 0.72 -9.30 -5.75
N LEU A 165 1.60 -8.90 -6.68
CA LEU A 165 1.60 -7.56 -7.26
C LEU A 165 0.30 -7.24 -7.99
N LYS A 166 -0.23 -8.23 -8.72
CA LYS A 166 -1.49 -8.09 -9.47
C LYS A 166 -2.68 -8.67 -8.72
N LEU A 167 -3.84 -8.04 -8.88
CA LEU A 167 -5.08 -8.54 -8.33
C LEU A 167 -5.54 -9.78 -9.12
N ASN A 168 -5.83 -10.87 -8.42
CA ASN A 168 -6.55 -12.00 -8.99
C ASN A 168 -8.06 -11.71 -8.93
N LYS A 169 -8.64 -11.27 -10.05
CA LYS A 169 -10.05 -10.86 -10.12
C LYS A 169 -11.03 -12.00 -9.86
N SER A 170 -10.71 -13.22 -10.31
CA SER A 170 -11.54 -14.40 -10.04
C SER A 170 -11.64 -14.65 -8.54
N SER A 171 -10.48 -14.79 -7.86
CA SER A 171 -10.45 -14.99 -6.41
C SER A 171 -11.06 -13.81 -5.64
N TYR A 172 -10.96 -12.60 -6.16
CA TYR A 172 -11.61 -11.44 -5.57
C TYR A 172 -13.14 -11.51 -5.69
N GLY A 173 -13.66 -11.88 -6.87
CA GLY A 173 -15.10 -12.10 -7.10
C GLY A 173 -15.66 -13.20 -6.20
N GLU A 174 -14.99 -14.37 -6.16
CA GLU A 174 -15.33 -15.49 -5.28
C GLU A 174 -15.37 -15.08 -3.80
N TYR A 175 -14.43 -14.23 -3.38
CA TYR A 175 -14.42 -13.70 -2.02
C TYR A 175 -15.64 -12.80 -1.75
N LEU A 176 -16.02 -11.92 -2.66
CA LEU A 176 -17.19 -11.05 -2.49
C LEU A 176 -18.49 -11.84 -2.41
N GLU A 177 -18.65 -12.87 -3.24
CA GLU A 177 -19.81 -13.78 -3.20
C GLU A 177 -19.88 -14.53 -1.86
N TRP A 178 -18.75 -15.10 -1.43
CA TRP A 178 -18.63 -15.76 -0.15
C TRP A 178 -18.97 -14.80 1.01
N PHE A 179 -18.41 -13.59 1.00
CA PHE A 179 -18.63 -12.60 2.06
C PHE A 179 -20.10 -12.18 2.14
N SER A 180 -20.75 -11.93 1.00
CA SER A 180 -22.17 -11.62 0.94
C SER A 180 -23.05 -12.77 1.49
N SER A 181 -22.75 -14.00 1.08
CA SER A 181 -23.45 -15.19 1.55
C SER A 181 -23.25 -15.40 3.06
N PHE A 182 -22.02 -15.29 3.53
CA PHE A 182 -21.68 -15.38 4.96
C PHE A 182 -22.44 -14.33 5.78
N TRP A 183 -22.43 -13.06 5.35
CA TRP A 183 -23.10 -11.95 6.04
C TRP A 183 -24.59 -12.20 6.18
N ASN A 184 -25.27 -12.57 5.09
CA ASN A 184 -26.71 -12.85 5.09
C ASN A 184 -27.09 -14.05 5.97
N LYS A 185 -26.18 -15.03 6.11
CA LYS A 185 -26.40 -16.18 7.01
C LYS A 185 -26.25 -15.80 8.49
N GLN A 186 -25.28 -14.92 8.81
CA GLN A 186 -25.04 -14.49 10.20
C GLN A 186 -26.07 -13.45 10.67
N PHE A 187 -26.50 -12.58 9.76
CA PHE A 187 -27.41 -11.46 10.03
C PHE A 187 -28.60 -11.50 9.05
N PRO A 188 -29.52 -12.45 9.20
CA PRO A 188 -30.70 -12.52 8.35
C PRO A 188 -31.58 -11.27 8.54
N ARG A 189 -32.15 -10.79 7.40
CA ARG A 189 -33.07 -9.63 7.40
C ARG A 189 -34.41 -10.00 8.01
#